data_1f9a2aa6f6f415a0ab0e1d15276a4b4d
#
_entry.id   1f9a2aa6f6f415a0ab0e1d15276a4b4d
#
_cell.length_a   1.000
_cell.length_b   1.000
_cell.length_c   1.000
_cell.angle_alpha   90.00
_cell.angle_beta   90.00
_cell.angle_gamma   90.00
#
_symmetry.space_group_name_H-M   'P 1'
#
loop_
_entity.id
_entity.type
_entity.pdbx_description
1 polymer ?
#
loop_
_entity_poly.entity_id
_entity_poly.type
_entity_poly.pdbx_seq_one_letter_code
_entity_poly.pdbx_strand_id
1 'polypeptide(L)'
;MKKILSPLMLAMAFASAGSAMAQTAPAAPDSTLSFNVGAVSDYRYRGISQSRLDPAVQGGADYADKSGFYLGVWGSSIKWIKDAGGDSNMEVDIYGGYKFTVGDIGYDVGFLRYEYSGNKLNPSANTPELYGAVTMGPLTAKYSQSTGNLFGFSNSKGSLEFGVVGVVGVWSLE
;
A
#
# COMPACT_ATOMS: atom_id res chain seq x y z
N MET A 1 -9.66 29.22 -23.39
CA MET A 1 -9.61 28.97 -21.93
C MET A 1 -10.42 27.69 -21.64
N LYS A 2 -9.77 26.54 -21.51
CA LYS A 2 -10.42 25.25 -21.23
C LYS A 2 -10.42 25.04 -19.71
N LYS A 3 -11.60 24.93 -19.12
CA LYS A 3 -11.78 24.64 -17.69
C LYS A 3 -11.49 23.15 -17.46
N ILE A 4 -10.48 22.85 -16.66
CA ILE A 4 -10.17 21.51 -16.19
C ILE A 4 -11.10 21.24 -15.00
N LEU A 5 -12.03 20.30 -15.16
CA LEU A 5 -12.85 19.79 -14.07
C LEU A 5 -12.02 18.74 -13.29
N SER A 6 -11.75 19.04 -12.04
CA SER A 6 -11.18 18.05 -11.08
C SER A 6 -12.23 16.98 -10.77
N PRO A 7 -11.91 15.69 -10.75
CA PRO A 7 -12.81 14.67 -10.23
C PRO A 7 -12.92 14.76 -8.71
N LEU A 8 -14.11 15.09 -8.24
CA LEU A 8 -14.51 15.09 -6.83
C LEU A 8 -14.63 13.64 -6.36
N MET A 9 -13.78 13.20 -5.45
CA MET A 9 -13.94 11.93 -4.73
C MET A 9 -15.17 12.02 -3.83
N LEU A 10 -16.23 11.30 -4.19
CA LEU A 10 -17.45 11.18 -3.38
C LEU A 10 -17.24 10.08 -2.33
N ALA A 11 -16.89 10.48 -1.11
CA ALA A 11 -16.95 9.61 0.06
C ALA A 11 -18.42 9.50 0.48
N MET A 12 -19.06 8.35 0.26
CA MET A 12 -20.38 8.06 0.80
C MET A 12 -20.27 7.69 2.27
N ALA A 13 -20.51 8.65 3.15
CA ALA A 13 -20.79 8.39 4.55
C ALA A 13 -22.28 8.04 4.70
N PHE A 14 -22.60 6.79 5.02
CA PHE A 14 -23.96 6.42 5.46
C PHE A 14 -24.11 6.85 6.93
N ALA A 15 -24.77 7.98 7.15
CA ALA A 15 -25.24 8.37 8.47
C ALA A 15 -26.57 7.66 8.75
N SER A 16 -26.57 6.58 9.53
CA SER A 16 -27.77 6.03 10.16
C SER A 16 -27.97 6.75 11.49
N ALA A 17 -28.99 7.60 11.58
CA ALA A 17 -29.47 8.15 12.84
C ALA A 17 -30.19 7.05 13.63
N GLY A 18 -29.48 6.39 14.53
CA GLY A 18 -30.01 5.44 15.50
C GLY A 18 -29.89 6.03 16.90
N SER A 19 -31.00 6.01 17.66
CA SER A 19 -31.17 6.52 19.01
C SER A 19 -30.04 6.04 19.95
N ALA A 20 -29.35 6.99 20.60
CA ALA A 20 -28.31 6.73 21.57
C ALA A 20 -28.91 6.12 22.86
N MET A 21 -28.88 4.81 22.96
CA MET A 21 -28.83 4.14 24.25
C MET A 21 -27.36 4.15 24.66
N ALA A 22 -27.03 4.59 25.84
CA ALA A 22 -25.70 4.53 26.42
C ALA A 22 -25.33 3.06 26.71
N GLN A 23 -24.91 2.36 25.67
CA GLN A 23 -24.35 1.02 25.75
C GLN A 23 -22.85 1.22 25.94
N THR A 24 -22.30 0.70 27.01
CA THR A 24 -20.83 0.61 27.18
C THR A 24 -20.27 -0.04 25.93
N ALA A 25 -19.46 0.72 25.18
CA ALA A 25 -18.84 0.21 23.96
C ALA A 25 -18.11 -1.11 24.30
N PRO A 26 -18.32 -2.18 23.54
CA PRO A 26 -17.54 -3.40 23.75
C PRO A 26 -16.05 -3.06 23.70
N ALA A 27 -15.27 -3.69 24.59
CA ALA A 27 -13.83 -3.56 24.52
C ALA A 27 -13.35 -3.87 23.09
N ALA A 28 -12.46 -3.05 22.55
CA ALA A 28 -11.90 -3.30 21.23
C ALA A 28 -11.31 -4.72 21.18
N PRO A 29 -11.55 -5.50 20.12
CA PRO A 29 -11.02 -6.85 20.02
C PRO A 29 -9.49 -6.83 20.07
N ASP A 30 -8.92 -7.87 20.64
CA ASP A 30 -7.45 -8.01 20.75
C ASP A 30 -6.77 -8.13 19.39
N SER A 31 -7.52 -8.52 18.36
CA SER A 31 -7.07 -8.58 16.98
C SER A 31 -8.21 -8.27 16.01
N THR A 32 -7.86 -7.81 14.83
CA THR A 32 -8.78 -7.52 13.73
C THR A 32 -8.32 -8.23 12.47
N LEU A 33 -9.29 -8.73 11.69
CA LEU A 33 -9.09 -9.20 10.33
C LEU A 33 -10.00 -8.36 9.43
N SER A 34 -9.41 -7.67 8.46
CA SER A 34 -10.14 -6.82 7.52
C SER A 34 -9.90 -7.26 6.09
N PHE A 35 -10.85 -6.94 5.21
CA PHE A 35 -10.79 -7.24 3.79
C PHE A 35 -11.10 -5.96 3.01
N ASN A 36 -10.46 -5.81 1.87
CA ASN A 36 -10.75 -4.73 0.96
C ASN A 36 -10.84 -5.25 -0.48
N VAL A 37 -11.65 -4.60 -1.30
CA VAL A 37 -11.72 -4.80 -2.74
C VAL A 37 -12.08 -3.48 -3.39
N GLY A 38 -11.47 -3.19 -4.53
CA GLY A 38 -11.71 -1.95 -5.25
C GLY A 38 -11.27 -2.01 -6.70
N ALA A 39 -11.58 -0.94 -7.41
CA ALA A 39 -11.07 -0.69 -8.76
C ALA A 39 -10.55 0.74 -8.84
N VAL A 40 -9.46 0.92 -9.56
CA VAL A 40 -8.83 2.22 -9.82
C VAL A 40 -8.76 2.43 -11.33
N SER A 41 -8.82 3.68 -11.78
CA SER A 41 -8.69 4.02 -13.20
C SER A 41 -7.28 3.79 -13.75
N ASP A 42 -6.28 3.87 -12.87
CA ASP A 42 -4.87 3.61 -13.17
C ASP A 42 -4.17 3.25 -11.85
N TYR A 43 -3.56 2.08 -11.79
CA TYR A 43 -2.73 1.68 -10.67
C TYR A 43 -1.34 2.30 -10.82
N ARG A 44 -0.94 3.12 -9.83
CA ARG A 44 0.39 3.73 -9.79
C ARG A 44 1.15 3.30 -8.55
N TYR A 45 2.40 2.93 -8.78
CA TYR A 45 3.38 2.68 -7.74
C TYR A 45 4.54 3.67 -7.91
N ARG A 46 4.89 4.39 -6.87
CA ARG A 46 5.91 5.46 -6.89
C ARG A 46 5.78 6.39 -8.12
N GLY A 47 4.55 6.78 -8.46
CA GLY A 47 4.24 7.65 -9.60
C GLY A 47 4.20 6.97 -10.97
N ILE A 48 4.66 5.73 -11.10
CA ILE A 48 4.73 4.99 -12.36
C ILE A 48 3.47 4.13 -12.52
N SER A 49 2.80 4.21 -13.67
CA SER A 49 1.64 3.37 -13.97
C SER A 49 2.05 1.90 -14.08
N GLN A 50 1.38 1.05 -13.32
CA GLN A 50 1.55 -0.40 -13.34
C GLN A 50 0.54 -1.08 -14.27
N SER A 51 -0.56 -0.40 -14.56
CA SER A 51 -1.68 -0.90 -15.37
C SER A 51 -1.75 -0.30 -16.77
N ARG A 52 -0.73 0.47 -17.20
CA ARG A 52 -0.67 1.12 -18.53
C ARG A 52 -1.80 2.15 -18.73
N LEU A 53 -2.14 2.92 -17.68
CA LEU A 53 -3.24 3.89 -17.66
C LEU A 53 -4.64 3.25 -17.87
N ASP A 54 -4.73 1.93 -17.75
CA ASP A 54 -6.00 1.21 -17.81
C ASP A 54 -6.52 0.89 -16.40
N PRO A 55 -7.82 0.63 -16.26
CA PRO A 55 -8.39 0.25 -14.97
C PRO A 55 -7.74 -1.02 -14.39
N ALA A 56 -7.52 -1.01 -13.08
CA ALA A 56 -7.03 -2.15 -12.33
C ALA A 56 -8.01 -2.54 -11.21
N VAL A 57 -8.15 -3.85 -10.99
CA VAL A 57 -8.88 -4.41 -9.86
C VAL A 57 -7.89 -4.78 -8.77
N GLN A 58 -8.21 -4.41 -7.54
CA GLN A 58 -7.34 -4.54 -6.37
C GLN A 58 -8.11 -5.13 -5.21
N GLY A 59 -7.42 -5.85 -4.33
CA GLY A 59 -8.02 -6.36 -3.11
C GLY A 59 -6.99 -6.94 -2.17
N GLY A 60 -7.38 -7.10 -0.91
CA GLY A 60 -6.47 -7.59 0.10
C GLY A 60 -7.15 -8.03 1.38
N ALA A 61 -6.35 -8.57 2.27
CA ALA A 61 -6.72 -8.96 3.62
C ALA A 61 -5.61 -8.57 4.59
N ASP A 62 -6.00 -7.99 5.73
CA ASP A 62 -5.09 -7.51 6.75
C ASP A 62 -5.47 -8.07 8.11
N TYR A 63 -4.51 -8.62 8.81
CA TYR A 63 -4.59 -8.96 10.21
C TYR A 63 -3.77 -7.96 11.03
N ALA A 64 -4.32 -7.48 12.12
CA ALA A 64 -3.63 -6.63 13.07
C ALA A 64 -3.96 -7.05 14.50
N ASP A 65 -2.97 -7.01 15.37
CA ASP A 65 -3.04 -7.37 16.77
C ASP A 65 -2.74 -6.16 17.67
N LYS A 66 -3.34 -6.12 18.87
CA LYS A 66 -3.16 -5.02 19.82
C LYS A 66 -1.72 -4.83 20.28
N SER A 67 -0.87 -5.87 20.16
CA SER A 67 0.55 -5.74 20.46
C SER A 67 1.29 -4.84 19.46
N GLY A 68 0.67 -4.58 18.29
CA GLY A 68 1.26 -3.84 17.17
C GLY A 68 1.72 -4.73 16.03
N PHE A 69 1.70 -6.06 16.20
CA PHE A 69 2.00 -6.98 15.09
C PHE A 69 0.89 -6.93 14.02
N TYR A 70 1.30 -7.00 12.77
CA TYR A 70 0.38 -7.10 11.64
C TYR A 70 0.96 -7.98 10.53
N LEU A 71 0.06 -8.54 9.73
CA LEU A 71 0.34 -9.34 8.55
C LEU A 71 -0.74 -9.06 7.51
N GLY A 72 -0.36 -8.98 6.24
CA GLY A 72 -1.33 -8.76 5.18
C GLY A 72 -0.91 -9.38 3.85
N VAL A 73 -1.91 -9.48 2.99
CA VAL A 73 -1.75 -9.80 1.58
C VAL A 73 -2.60 -8.85 0.77
N TRP A 74 -2.05 -8.33 -0.30
CA TRP A 74 -2.75 -7.47 -1.24
C TRP A 74 -2.41 -7.88 -2.66
N GLY A 75 -3.27 -7.58 -3.61
CA GLY A 75 -2.99 -7.86 -5.00
C GLY A 75 -3.68 -6.89 -5.94
N SER A 76 -3.12 -6.76 -7.14
CA SER A 76 -3.64 -5.91 -8.21
C SER A 76 -3.41 -6.53 -9.57
N SER A 77 -4.34 -6.29 -10.48
CA SER A 77 -4.07 -6.53 -11.91
C SER A 77 -3.06 -5.50 -12.43
N ILE A 78 -2.11 -5.97 -13.22
CA ILE A 78 -1.02 -5.15 -13.79
C ILE A 78 -0.79 -5.50 -15.27
N LYS A 79 -0.03 -4.64 -15.96
CA LYS A 79 0.38 -4.87 -17.35
C LYS A 79 1.89 -4.73 -17.58
N TRP A 80 2.60 -4.00 -16.72
CA TRP A 80 4.00 -3.66 -16.92
C TRP A 80 4.94 -4.86 -17.09
N ILE A 81 4.67 -6.00 -16.41
CA ILE A 81 5.46 -7.23 -16.58
C ILE A 81 5.41 -7.73 -18.04
N LYS A 82 4.22 -7.69 -18.65
CA LYS A 82 4.07 -8.06 -20.07
C LYS A 82 4.76 -7.06 -21.00
N ASP A 83 4.74 -5.76 -20.64
CA ASP A 83 5.46 -4.73 -21.39
C ASP A 83 6.97 -4.93 -21.34
N ALA A 84 7.47 -5.47 -20.23
CA ALA A 84 8.88 -5.84 -20.07
C ALA A 84 9.26 -7.19 -20.70
N GLY A 85 8.33 -7.86 -21.39
CA GLY A 85 8.55 -9.15 -22.05
C GLY A 85 8.31 -10.37 -21.16
N GLY A 86 7.74 -10.19 -19.98
CA GLY A 86 7.36 -11.26 -19.07
C GLY A 86 5.93 -11.77 -19.29
N ASP A 87 5.41 -12.58 -18.35
CA ASP A 87 4.14 -13.28 -18.55
C ASP A 87 3.17 -13.16 -17.35
N SER A 88 3.47 -12.29 -16.36
CA SER A 88 2.54 -12.02 -15.27
C SER A 88 1.60 -10.87 -15.61
N ASN A 89 0.35 -10.97 -15.17
CA ASN A 89 -0.66 -9.90 -15.22
C ASN A 89 -1.22 -9.55 -13.84
N MET A 90 -0.58 -10.06 -12.79
CA MET A 90 -0.98 -9.84 -11.40
C MET A 90 0.24 -9.60 -10.53
N GLU A 91 0.12 -8.66 -9.63
CA GLU A 91 1.00 -8.40 -8.49
C GLU A 91 0.33 -8.93 -7.23
N VAL A 92 1.11 -9.61 -6.40
CA VAL A 92 0.69 -10.03 -5.07
C VAL A 92 1.75 -9.56 -4.09
N ASP A 93 1.33 -8.79 -3.11
CA ASP A 93 2.16 -8.26 -2.03
C ASP A 93 1.87 -9.04 -0.76
N ILE A 94 2.92 -9.57 -0.15
CA ILE A 94 2.86 -10.21 1.16
C ILE A 94 3.69 -9.37 2.11
N TYR A 95 3.09 -8.88 3.17
CA TYR A 95 3.75 -7.98 4.10
C TYR A 95 3.40 -8.28 5.55
N GLY A 96 4.30 -7.88 6.42
CA GLY A 96 4.09 -7.95 7.85
C GLY A 96 5.10 -7.10 8.59
N GLY A 97 4.76 -6.77 9.83
CA GLY A 97 5.61 -5.88 10.60
C GLY A 97 5.12 -5.65 12.01
N TYR A 98 5.70 -4.62 12.59
CA TYR A 98 5.41 -4.23 13.96
C TYR A 98 5.30 -2.70 14.05
N LYS A 99 4.16 -2.23 14.55
CA LYS A 99 3.88 -0.81 14.82
C LYS A 99 3.92 -0.54 16.30
N PHE A 100 4.58 0.55 16.69
CA PHE A 100 4.62 1.00 18.08
C PHE A 100 4.70 2.52 18.15
N THR A 101 4.43 3.09 19.30
CA THR A 101 4.47 4.53 19.53
C THR A 101 5.37 4.87 20.71
N VAL A 102 6.19 5.90 20.58
CA VAL A 102 6.99 6.48 21.65
C VAL A 102 6.68 7.98 21.73
N GLY A 103 6.06 8.41 22.81
CA GLY A 103 5.49 9.75 22.90
C GLY A 103 4.43 9.98 21.81
N ASP A 104 4.58 11.03 21.02
CA ASP A 104 3.69 11.37 19.91
C ASP A 104 4.17 10.84 18.55
N ILE A 105 5.21 10.01 18.55
CA ILE A 105 5.83 9.49 17.33
C ILE A 105 5.48 8.03 17.14
N GLY A 106 4.84 7.72 16.01
CA GLY A 106 4.57 6.36 15.56
C GLY A 106 5.75 5.81 14.77
N TYR A 107 6.04 4.53 14.98
CA TYR A 107 7.06 3.77 14.27
C TYR A 107 6.42 2.54 13.63
N ASP A 108 6.91 2.18 12.45
CA ASP A 108 6.51 0.98 11.72
C ASP A 108 7.77 0.33 11.13
N VAL A 109 8.03 -0.91 11.46
CA VAL A 109 9.13 -1.68 10.87
C VAL A 109 8.58 -2.98 10.30
N GLY A 110 8.99 -3.33 9.10
CA GLY A 110 8.39 -4.49 8.47
C GLY A 110 9.13 -4.99 7.25
N PHE A 111 8.52 -5.99 6.68
CA PHE A 111 8.94 -6.68 5.48
C PHE A 111 7.80 -6.65 4.46
N LEU A 112 8.15 -6.48 3.19
CA LEU A 112 7.24 -6.54 2.06
C LEU A 112 7.88 -7.35 0.94
N ARG A 113 7.13 -8.29 0.39
CA ARG A 113 7.51 -9.04 -0.80
C ARG A 113 6.52 -8.78 -1.91
N TYR A 114 7.01 -8.20 -3.00
CA TYR A 114 6.32 -8.14 -4.28
C TYR A 114 6.52 -9.47 -5.01
N GLU A 115 5.45 -10.12 -5.36
CA GLU A 115 5.44 -11.39 -6.08
C GLU A 115 4.67 -11.25 -7.40
N TYR A 116 5.34 -11.53 -8.49
CA TYR A 116 4.81 -11.54 -9.84
C TYR A 116 4.84 -12.99 -10.36
N SER A 117 3.87 -13.79 -9.95
CA SER A 117 3.86 -15.21 -10.23
C SER A 117 3.92 -15.50 -11.73
N GLY A 118 4.88 -16.33 -12.14
CA GLY A 118 5.08 -16.68 -13.54
C GLY A 118 5.63 -15.54 -14.40
N ASN A 119 6.29 -14.53 -13.83
CA ASN A 119 6.75 -13.34 -14.58
C ASN A 119 7.74 -13.65 -15.70
N LYS A 120 8.52 -14.74 -15.61
CA LYS A 120 9.51 -15.20 -16.60
C LYS A 120 10.61 -14.18 -16.96
N LEU A 121 10.70 -13.07 -16.24
CA LEU A 121 11.78 -12.11 -16.42
C LEU A 121 13.10 -12.66 -15.84
N ASN A 122 14.21 -12.30 -16.46
CA ASN A 122 15.55 -12.63 -15.99
C ASN A 122 16.45 -11.37 -16.02
N PRO A 123 16.81 -10.81 -14.85
CA PRO A 123 16.44 -11.24 -13.49
C PRO A 123 14.94 -11.16 -13.20
N SER A 124 14.46 -11.98 -12.24
CA SER A 124 13.05 -11.95 -11.80
C SER A 124 12.67 -10.59 -11.22
N ALA A 125 11.45 -10.16 -11.51
CA ALA A 125 10.88 -8.94 -10.93
C ALA A 125 10.50 -9.08 -9.45
N ASN A 126 10.39 -10.29 -8.92
CA ASN A 126 10.03 -10.52 -7.52
C ASN A 126 11.02 -9.82 -6.59
N THR A 127 10.50 -8.97 -5.71
CA THR A 127 11.33 -8.07 -4.91
C THR A 127 10.97 -8.16 -3.43
N PRO A 128 11.89 -8.60 -2.58
CA PRO A 128 11.76 -8.49 -1.12
C PRO A 128 12.34 -7.16 -0.64
N GLU A 129 11.60 -6.45 0.22
CA GLU A 129 12.03 -5.20 0.86
C GLU A 129 11.90 -5.30 2.38
N LEU A 130 12.84 -4.69 3.08
CA LEU A 130 12.71 -4.29 4.48
C LEU A 130 12.39 -2.81 4.53
N TYR A 131 11.53 -2.39 5.44
CA TYR A 131 11.21 -0.98 5.58
C TYR A 131 11.12 -0.53 7.03
N GLY A 132 11.30 0.78 7.19
CA GLY A 132 11.04 1.49 8.42
C GLY A 132 10.34 2.81 8.13
N ALA A 133 9.32 3.14 8.91
CA ALA A 133 8.61 4.40 8.81
C ALA A 133 8.48 5.10 10.15
N VAL A 134 8.42 6.41 10.10
CA VAL A 134 8.20 7.30 11.25
C VAL A 134 7.05 8.22 10.91
N THR A 135 6.08 8.34 11.82
CA THR A 135 4.91 9.21 11.67
C THR A 135 4.84 10.18 12.84
N MET A 136 4.70 11.47 12.54
CA MET A 136 4.52 12.55 13.52
C MET A 136 3.37 13.46 13.07
N GLY A 137 2.26 13.44 13.78
CA GLY A 137 1.05 14.14 13.37
C GLY A 137 0.63 13.73 11.94
N PRO A 138 0.48 14.67 10.99
CA PRO A 138 0.10 14.37 9.62
C PRO A 138 1.26 13.88 8.73
N LEU A 139 2.49 13.93 9.22
CA LEU A 139 3.70 13.64 8.42
C LEU A 139 4.14 12.20 8.60
N THR A 140 4.48 11.54 7.50
CA THR A 140 5.12 10.23 7.51
C THR A 140 6.34 10.24 6.59
N ALA A 141 7.44 9.68 7.07
CA ALA A 141 8.60 9.34 6.26
C ALA A 141 8.82 7.83 6.32
N LYS A 142 8.97 7.18 5.16
CA LYS A 142 9.23 5.75 5.04
C LYS A 142 10.47 5.52 4.19
N TYR A 143 11.37 4.70 4.68
CA TYR A 143 12.49 4.18 3.91
C TYR A 143 12.32 2.69 3.68
N SER A 144 12.49 2.25 2.42
CA SER A 144 12.45 0.85 2.02
C SER A 144 13.79 0.45 1.40
N GLN A 145 14.30 -0.71 1.75
CA GLN A 145 15.53 -1.29 1.26
C GLN A 145 15.25 -2.65 0.64
N SER A 146 15.43 -2.77 -0.68
CA SER A 146 15.40 -4.07 -1.34
C SER A 146 16.59 -4.93 -0.89
N THR A 147 16.33 -6.20 -0.59
CA THR A 147 17.37 -7.18 -0.23
C THR A 147 17.90 -7.94 -1.45
N GLY A 148 17.36 -7.66 -2.64
CA GLY A 148 17.77 -8.21 -3.94
C GLY A 148 17.75 -7.14 -5.02
N ASN A 149 17.66 -7.55 -6.28
CA ASN A 149 17.44 -6.62 -7.39
C ASN A 149 16.04 -6.00 -7.26
N LEU A 150 15.96 -4.69 -7.42
CA LEU A 150 14.70 -3.99 -7.42
C LEU A 150 13.99 -4.23 -8.75
N PHE A 151 12.88 -4.98 -8.72
CA PHE A 151 12.04 -5.35 -9.89
C PHE A 151 12.81 -5.92 -11.09
N GLY A 152 13.94 -6.57 -10.85
CA GLY A 152 14.75 -7.17 -11.90
C GLY A 152 15.59 -6.20 -12.74
N PHE A 153 15.39 -4.90 -12.60
CA PHE A 153 16.02 -3.91 -13.50
C PHE A 153 17.15 -3.12 -12.88
N SER A 154 17.21 -3.00 -11.57
CA SER A 154 18.11 -2.06 -10.92
C SER A 154 18.92 -2.69 -9.79
N ASN A 155 20.18 -2.34 -9.73
CA ASN A 155 21.03 -2.54 -8.55
C ASN A 155 20.76 -1.47 -7.47
N SER A 156 19.96 -0.43 -7.75
CA SER A 156 19.47 0.50 -6.76
C SER A 156 18.52 -0.21 -5.83
N LYS A 157 18.76 -0.09 -4.54
CA LYS A 157 18.13 -0.95 -3.54
C LYS A 157 17.29 -0.21 -2.53
N GLY A 158 17.36 1.11 -2.51
CA GLY A 158 16.65 1.94 -1.53
C GLY A 158 15.66 2.89 -2.16
N SER A 159 14.57 3.17 -1.45
CA SER A 159 13.64 4.26 -1.76
C SER A 159 13.26 5.00 -0.49
N LEU A 160 13.03 6.30 -0.62
CA LEU A 160 12.55 7.17 0.45
C LEU A 160 11.23 7.80 0.02
N GLU A 161 10.21 7.61 0.84
CA GLU A 161 8.87 8.10 0.58
C GLU A 161 8.43 9.07 1.67
N PHE A 162 7.82 10.18 1.28
CA PHE A 162 7.21 11.13 2.21
C PHE A 162 5.71 11.21 1.95
N GLY A 163 4.93 11.15 3.02
CA GLY A 163 3.49 11.28 2.98
C GLY A 163 2.99 12.35 3.94
N VAL A 164 1.92 13.03 3.56
CA VAL A 164 1.18 13.95 4.42
C VAL A 164 -0.27 13.52 4.45
N VAL A 165 -0.79 13.16 5.62
CA VAL A 165 -2.20 12.77 5.79
C VAL A 165 -3.08 14.01 5.58
N GLY A 166 -4.02 13.92 4.63
CA GLY A 166 -4.93 15.01 4.31
C GLY A 166 -4.54 15.86 3.10
N VAL A 167 -3.37 15.60 2.48
CA VAL A 167 -2.98 16.17 1.20
C VAL A 167 -2.83 15.03 0.19
N VAL A 168 -3.57 15.09 -0.92
CA VAL A 168 -3.51 14.09 -1.98
C VAL A 168 -2.23 14.33 -2.80
N GLY A 169 -1.16 13.69 -2.38
CA GLY A 169 0.12 13.70 -3.12
C GLY A 169 1.14 12.82 -2.42
N VAL A 170 1.55 11.77 -3.09
CA VAL A 170 2.71 10.96 -2.70
C VAL A 170 3.88 11.37 -3.60
N TRP A 171 4.97 11.82 -3.02
CA TRP A 171 6.21 12.15 -3.71
C TRP A 171 7.23 11.08 -3.36
N SER A 172 7.76 10.37 -4.36
CA SER A 172 8.92 9.50 -4.19
C SER A 172 10.14 10.18 -4.82
N LEU A 173 11.25 10.17 -4.09
CA LEU A 173 12.57 10.50 -4.62
C LEU A 173 13.33 9.17 -4.76
N GLU A 174 13.72 8.84 -5.99
CA GLU A 174 14.61 7.74 -6.32
C GLU A 174 16.07 8.20 -6.28
#